data_5933ecc5fae806d00fd6398a3b6953a2
#
_entry.id   5933ecc5fae806d00fd6398a3b6953a2
#
_cell.length_a   1.000
_cell.length_b   1.000
_cell.length_c   1.000
_cell.angle_alpha   90.00
_cell.angle_beta   90.00
_cell.angle_gamma   90.00
#
_symmetry.space_group_name_H-M   'P 1'
#
loop_
_entity.id
_entity.type
_entity.pdbx_description
1 polymer ?
#
loop_
_entity_poly.entity_id
_entity_poly.type
_entity_poly.pdbx_seq_one_letter_code
_entity_poly.pdbx_strand_id
1 'polypeptide(L)'
;MVEGPFVVSADGASLESVAVVAVGVAAPALRLAARDVAGAWGAGGGKHTVAVCDADEDALTLACAAALDALAQAGVDATDVSGLWWGTSRPPFAEGPSHSFLATALGLDASTGGGLSAGSPHAGMEALIGAWDALAAGHARIALVVASDGLVPGLGTAGEVTTGAGAVALVLSAATPPTDGSGPAARLRARATRHMAVVDRYRGDGQEATGDVYDGRLFREQIFLPLVAAVADGLGDEGAGPGARAWSIGDIDGKLAGAAARALGAPLASAPVHAELGDTGAASALLGAVPALAEAGVVGIVGYGGGRATAVLVDVERPVAGAAGALDRLHGGRAVTYVEAAKARGQLVPMVDPIPMGVPPASAAFVRGSVEMLSLEGARCRFCGTISTPPSIHPHCVGCGGADTDTVRLARRGRVETFVVNQTMPPPFQAPLPLIVIDLDDGARVMLQGSPVDADTIEIGDVVELRLRRYAVERHIPVYGYKALRVPGVAAGGRAGAGVGTGAEGSGR
;
A
#
# COMPACT_ATOMS: atom_id res chain seq x y z
N MET A 1 -4.85 -30.30 30.10
CA MET A 1 -3.89 -29.45 30.83
C MET A 1 -3.05 -28.79 29.79
N VAL A 2 -3.29 -27.52 29.52
CA VAL A 2 -2.49 -26.72 28.61
C VAL A 2 -1.38 -26.12 29.47
N GLU A 3 -0.15 -26.57 29.24
CA GLU A 3 1.03 -26.05 29.93
C GLU A 3 1.18 -24.54 29.64
N GLY A 4 1.67 -23.81 30.64
CA GLY A 4 1.72 -22.38 30.73
C GLY A 4 2.51 -21.67 29.61
N PRO A 5 2.50 -20.34 29.60
CA PRO A 5 2.99 -19.54 28.48
C PRO A 5 4.52 -19.70 28.33
N PHE A 6 4.96 -20.03 27.11
CA PHE A 6 6.34 -19.77 26.70
C PHE A 6 6.51 -18.26 26.61
N VAL A 7 6.95 -17.64 27.68
CA VAL A 7 7.56 -16.32 27.66
C VAL A 7 8.99 -16.55 27.17
N VAL A 8 9.29 -16.23 25.92
CA VAL A 8 10.68 -16.13 25.47
C VAL A 8 11.18 -14.78 25.95
N SER A 9 11.75 -14.75 27.15
CA SER A 9 12.68 -13.69 27.54
C SER A 9 13.96 -13.97 26.74
N ALA A 10 14.24 -13.12 25.74
CA ALA A 10 15.53 -13.10 25.09
C ALA A 10 16.54 -12.50 26.08
N ASP A 11 17.29 -13.36 26.75
CA ASP A 11 18.47 -12.94 27.50
C ASP A 11 19.46 -12.27 26.53
N GLY A 12 19.62 -10.94 26.64
CA GLY A 12 20.78 -10.25 26.14
C GLY A 12 20.60 -9.09 25.12
N ALA A 13 19.47 -8.97 24.40
CA ALA A 13 19.17 -7.75 23.66
C ALA A 13 17.88 -7.15 24.21
N SER A 14 17.90 -5.96 24.74
CA SER A 14 16.70 -5.34 25.28
C SER A 14 15.71 -5.14 24.14
N LEU A 15 14.54 -5.80 24.23
CA LEU A 15 13.40 -5.62 23.31
C LEU A 15 12.99 -4.13 23.19
N GLU A 16 13.41 -3.30 24.14
CA GLU A 16 13.17 -1.86 24.24
C GLU A 16 13.90 -0.99 23.17
N SER A 17 14.70 -1.62 22.29
CA SER A 17 15.60 -0.90 21.40
C SER A 17 15.03 -0.59 19.99
N VAL A 18 13.78 -0.94 19.68
CA VAL A 18 13.23 -0.71 18.35
C VAL A 18 12.21 0.41 18.36
N ALA A 19 12.54 1.46 17.59
CA ALA A 19 11.73 2.67 17.45
C ALA A 19 10.84 2.61 16.21
N VAL A 20 9.63 3.16 16.33
CA VAL A 20 8.78 3.53 15.18
C VAL A 20 9.10 4.99 14.82
N VAL A 21 9.73 5.19 13.67
CA VAL A 21 10.21 6.50 13.21
C VAL A 21 9.10 7.27 12.49
N ALA A 22 8.43 6.60 11.56
CA ALA A 22 7.38 7.21 10.75
C ALA A 22 6.38 6.15 10.27
N VAL A 23 5.21 6.65 9.87
CA VAL A 23 4.16 5.86 9.23
C VAL A 23 3.73 6.51 7.93
N GLY A 24 3.42 5.67 6.92
CA GLY A 24 2.79 6.07 5.67
C GLY A 24 1.56 5.24 5.43
N VAL A 25 0.59 5.79 4.70
CA VAL A 25 -0.69 5.16 4.45
C VAL A 25 -1.10 5.28 2.98
N ALA A 26 -1.85 4.30 2.48
CA ALA A 26 -2.46 4.37 1.17
C ALA A 26 -3.85 3.72 1.17
N ALA A 27 -4.76 4.32 0.42
CA ALA A 27 -6.08 3.79 0.14
C ALA A 27 -6.31 3.77 -1.37
N PRO A 28 -7.09 2.81 -1.90
CA PRO A 28 -7.42 2.76 -3.32
C PRO A 28 -8.36 3.90 -3.73
N ALA A 29 -8.48 4.09 -5.05
CA ALA A 29 -9.22 5.22 -5.62
C ALA A 29 -10.74 5.13 -5.48
N LEU A 30 -11.32 3.93 -5.29
CA LEU A 30 -12.76 3.73 -5.36
C LEU A 30 -13.40 3.52 -3.99
N ARG A 31 -14.66 4.00 -3.85
CA ARG A 31 -15.50 3.82 -2.65
C ARG A 31 -16.85 3.26 -3.03
N LEU A 32 -17.20 2.09 -2.48
CA LEU A 32 -18.47 1.41 -2.67
C LEU A 32 -19.31 1.53 -1.40
N ALA A 33 -20.52 2.04 -1.53
CA ALA A 33 -21.43 2.10 -0.39
C ALA A 33 -22.01 0.71 -0.08
N ALA A 34 -21.95 0.29 1.18
CA ALA A 34 -22.48 -1.00 1.64
C ALA A 34 -23.97 -1.18 1.30
N ARG A 35 -24.76 -0.07 1.28
CA ARG A 35 -26.18 -0.07 0.87
C ARG A 35 -26.37 -0.49 -0.58
N ASP A 36 -25.42 -0.18 -1.48
CA ASP A 36 -25.55 -0.48 -2.90
C ASP A 36 -25.29 -1.97 -3.17
N VAL A 37 -24.36 -2.58 -2.41
CA VAL A 37 -24.16 -4.03 -2.36
C VAL A 37 -25.43 -4.72 -1.85
N ALA A 38 -25.91 -4.30 -0.70
CA ALA A 38 -27.11 -4.87 -0.08
C ALA A 38 -28.35 -4.73 -0.96
N GLY A 39 -28.49 -3.59 -1.64
CA GLY A 39 -29.59 -3.34 -2.61
C GLY A 39 -29.54 -4.28 -3.80
N ALA A 40 -28.34 -4.59 -4.31
CA ALA A 40 -28.17 -5.54 -5.42
C ALA A 40 -28.63 -6.97 -5.06
N TRP A 41 -28.51 -7.37 -3.81
CA TRP A 41 -28.86 -8.71 -3.32
C TRP A 41 -30.17 -8.78 -2.52
N GLY A 42 -30.92 -7.66 -2.44
CA GLY A 42 -32.17 -7.63 -1.69
C GLY A 42 -32.01 -7.72 -0.17
N ALA A 43 -30.85 -7.30 0.35
CA ALA A 43 -30.52 -7.35 1.77
C ALA A 43 -30.53 -5.94 2.42
N GLY A 44 -30.47 -5.86 3.75
CA GLY A 44 -30.29 -4.58 4.48
C GLY A 44 -28.83 -4.14 4.42
N GLY A 45 -28.57 -2.88 4.00
CA GLY A 45 -27.22 -2.31 3.93
C GLY A 45 -26.86 -1.41 5.10
N GLY A 46 -25.60 -1.33 5.45
CA GLY A 46 -25.02 -0.36 6.39
C GLY A 46 -24.90 1.05 5.79
N LYS A 47 -24.54 2.02 6.63
CA LYS A 47 -24.26 3.40 6.20
C LYS A 47 -22.78 3.65 5.86
N HIS A 48 -21.92 2.64 6.04
CA HIS A 48 -20.48 2.73 5.79
C HIS A 48 -20.16 2.52 4.30
N THR A 49 -18.95 2.85 3.93
CA THR A 49 -18.35 2.55 2.64
C THR A 49 -17.26 1.51 2.80
N VAL A 50 -16.87 0.88 1.71
CA VAL A 50 -15.66 0.05 1.62
C VAL A 50 -14.78 0.57 0.50
N ALA A 51 -13.47 0.54 0.73
CA ALA A 51 -12.49 0.91 -0.28
C ALA A 51 -12.28 -0.25 -1.26
N VAL A 52 -12.30 0.04 -2.55
CA VAL A 52 -12.19 -0.94 -3.62
C VAL A 52 -11.02 -0.57 -4.50
N CYS A 53 -10.10 -1.51 -4.74
CA CYS A 53 -9.06 -1.34 -5.73
C CYS A 53 -9.68 -1.10 -7.11
N ASP A 54 -9.18 -0.11 -7.83
CA ASP A 54 -9.46 0.00 -9.26
C ASP A 54 -8.79 -1.17 -10.00
N ALA A 55 -9.13 -1.38 -11.26
CA ALA A 55 -8.62 -2.51 -12.02
C ALA A 55 -7.09 -2.50 -12.19
N ASP A 56 -6.46 -1.36 -12.02
CA ASP A 56 -5.01 -1.18 -12.08
C ASP A 56 -4.34 -1.07 -10.69
N GLU A 57 -5.09 -1.28 -9.62
CA GLU A 57 -4.60 -1.31 -8.24
C GLU A 57 -4.62 -2.72 -7.67
N ASP A 58 -3.69 -3.01 -6.77
CA ASP A 58 -3.61 -4.26 -6.00
C ASP A 58 -2.74 -4.08 -4.74
N ALA A 59 -2.51 -5.15 -4.01
CA ALA A 59 -1.71 -5.13 -2.80
C ALA A 59 -0.30 -4.55 -3.01
N LEU A 60 0.36 -4.82 -4.16
CA LEU A 60 1.71 -4.31 -4.46
C LEU A 60 1.70 -2.80 -4.74
N THR A 61 0.75 -2.32 -5.52
CA THR A 61 0.65 -0.89 -5.85
C THR A 61 0.33 -0.05 -4.62
N LEU A 62 -0.57 -0.54 -3.74
CA LEU A 62 -0.87 0.09 -2.46
C LEU A 62 0.33 0.03 -1.50
N ALA A 63 1.03 -1.12 -1.43
CA ALA A 63 2.26 -1.27 -0.65
C ALA A 63 3.31 -0.22 -1.06
N CYS A 64 3.54 -0.07 -2.37
CA CYS A 64 4.48 0.91 -2.90
C CYS A 64 4.09 2.34 -2.50
N ALA A 65 2.81 2.69 -2.61
CA ALA A 65 2.32 4.02 -2.25
C ALA A 65 2.50 4.32 -0.75
N ALA A 66 2.11 3.40 0.13
CA ALA A 66 2.27 3.56 1.58
C ALA A 66 3.74 3.62 2.00
N ALA A 67 4.59 2.78 1.39
CA ALA A 67 6.03 2.75 1.67
C ALA A 67 6.73 4.06 1.29
N LEU A 68 6.39 4.63 0.12
CA LEU A 68 6.91 5.93 -0.31
C LEU A 68 6.45 7.06 0.60
N ASP A 69 5.18 7.06 1.05
CA ASP A 69 4.69 8.01 2.05
C ASP A 69 5.48 7.88 3.35
N ALA A 70 5.68 6.66 3.86
CA ALA A 70 6.44 6.42 5.10
C ALA A 70 7.89 6.91 5.02
N LEU A 71 8.59 6.62 3.91
CA LEU A 71 9.96 7.09 3.67
C LEU A 71 10.04 8.61 3.61
N ALA A 72 9.08 9.25 2.93
CA ALA A 72 8.97 10.71 2.87
C ALA A 72 8.73 11.32 4.26
N GLN A 73 7.82 10.74 5.06
CA GLN A 73 7.54 11.18 6.43
C GLN A 73 8.75 11.00 7.36
N ALA A 74 9.55 9.95 7.14
CA ALA A 74 10.76 9.67 7.90
C ALA A 74 11.94 10.55 7.49
N GLY A 75 11.93 11.14 6.29
CA GLY A 75 13.09 11.77 5.67
C GLY A 75 14.23 10.77 5.42
N VAL A 76 13.90 9.50 5.17
CA VAL A 76 14.86 8.40 4.94
C VAL A 76 14.96 8.14 3.45
N ASP A 77 16.19 8.08 2.94
CA ASP A 77 16.42 7.64 1.56
C ASP A 77 16.17 6.13 1.42
N ALA A 78 15.61 5.72 0.29
CA ALA A 78 15.35 4.31 0.03
C ALA A 78 16.62 3.45 0.09
N THR A 79 17.77 4.00 -0.28
CA THR A 79 19.08 3.32 -0.24
C THR A 79 19.61 3.08 1.17
N ASP A 80 19.07 3.77 2.19
CA ASP A 80 19.42 3.57 3.59
C ASP A 80 18.64 2.43 4.26
N VAL A 81 17.58 1.94 3.61
CA VAL A 81 16.75 0.85 4.11
C VAL A 81 17.51 -0.47 3.99
N SER A 82 17.81 -1.08 5.13
CA SER A 82 18.58 -2.34 5.19
C SER A 82 17.71 -3.58 5.15
N GLY A 83 16.38 -3.46 5.30
CA GLY A 83 15.46 -4.59 5.21
C GLY A 83 14.02 -4.18 4.91
N LEU A 84 13.34 -4.97 4.08
CA LEU A 84 11.94 -4.84 3.72
C LEU A 84 11.17 -6.08 4.18
N TRP A 85 10.17 -5.90 5.02
CA TRP A 85 9.20 -6.94 5.41
C TRP A 85 7.83 -6.54 4.93
N TRP A 86 7.24 -7.37 4.08
CA TRP A 86 5.92 -7.11 3.52
C TRP A 86 4.94 -8.21 3.92
N GLY A 87 3.81 -7.82 4.52
CA GLY A 87 2.71 -8.71 4.87
C GLY A 87 1.49 -8.45 3.99
N THR A 88 0.96 -9.49 3.36
CA THR A 88 -0.26 -9.43 2.56
C THR A 88 -0.98 -10.78 2.60
N SER A 89 -2.29 -10.79 2.65
CA SER A 89 -3.03 -12.06 2.52
C SER A 89 -3.11 -12.53 1.06
N ARG A 90 -2.92 -11.59 0.11
CA ARG A 90 -3.09 -11.84 -1.32
C ARG A 90 -1.99 -11.17 -2.14
N PRO A 91 -0.79 -11.77 -2.20
CA PRO A 91 0.27 -11.27 -3.06
C PRO A 91 -0.16 -11.34 -4.54
N PRO A 92 0.36 -10.43 -5.40
CA PRO A 92 -0.01 -10.40 -6.82
C PRO A 92 0.42 -11.64 -7.60
N PHE A 93 1.49 -12.29 -7.16
CA PHE A 93 1.92 -13.60 -7.64
C PHE A 93 1.66 -14.61 -6.54
N ALA A 94 0.90 -15.67 -6.83
CA ALA A 94 0.72 -16.78 -5.89
C ALA A 94 2.06 -17.43 -5.56
N GLU A 95 2.93 -17.54 -6.58
CA GLU A 95 4.34 -17.91 -6.50
C GLU A 95 5.11 -17.01 -7.46
N GLY A 96 6.14 -16.29 -6.98
CA GLY A 96 6.91 -15.42 -7.86
C GLY A 96 7.49 -14.18 -7.18
N PRO A 97 7.88 -13.15 -7.95
CA PRO A 97 8.78 -12.09 -7.52
C PRO A 97 8.07 -10.93 -6.80
N SER A 98 6.99 -11.15 -6.06
CA SER A 98 6.22 -10.06 -5.42
C SER A 98 7.10 -9.14 -4.57
N HIS A 99 7.96 -9.70 -3.72
CA HIS A 99 8.84 -8.95 -2.82
C HIS A 99 9.91 -8.16 -3.59
N SER A 100 10.59 -8.77 -4.54
CA SER A 100 11.65 -8.11 -5.32
C SER A 100 11.08 -7.01 -6.23
N PHE A 101 9.85 -7.16 -6.73
CA PHE A 101 9.19 -6.11 -7.50
C PHE A 101 8.90 -4.88 -6.63
N LEU A 102 8.42 -5.08 -5.41
CA LEU A 102 8.21 -3.98 -4.47
C LEU A 102 9.53 -3.31 -4.11
N ALA A 103 10.57 -4.08 -3.77
CA ALA A 103 11.89 -3.55 -3.43
C ALA A 103 12.48 -2.71 -4.58
N THR A 104 12.40 -3.22 -5.81
CA THR A 104 12.87 -2.52 -7.03
C THR A 104 12.07 -1.22 -7.27
N ALA A 105 10.74 -1.27 -7.17
CA ALA A 105 9.90 -0.09 -7.36
C ALA A 105 10.17 1.00 -6.31
N LEU A 106 10.49 0.61 -5.09
CA LEU A 106 10.89 1.54 -4.02
C LEU A 106 12.30 2.10 -4.21
N GLY A 107 13.16 1.40 -4.96
CA GLY A 107 14.54 1.77 -5.14
C GLY A 107 15.45 1.38 -4.00
N LEU A 108 15.11 0.31 -3.34
CA LEU A 108 15.96 -0.25 -2.31
C LEU A 108 17.25 -0.82 -2.94
N ASP A 109 18.31 -0.87 -2.15
CA ASP A 109 19.56 -1.49 -2.58
C ASP A 109 19.35 -2.99 -2.87
N ALA A 110 20.09 -3.53 -3.85
CA ALA A 110 19.98 -4.93 -4.23
C ALA A 110 20.35 -5.91 -3.10
N SER A 111 21.07 -5.45 -2.07
CA SER A 111 21.44 -6.22 -0.88
C SER A 111 20.40 -6.12 0.24
N THR A 112 19.31 -5.35 0.08
CA THR A 112 18.27 -5.18 1.10
C THR A 112 17.67 -6.53 1.48
N GLY A 113 17.77 -6.88 2.78
CA GLY A 113 17.22 -8.11 3.33
C GLY A 113 15.70 -8.05 3.53
N GLY A 114 15.16 -9.07 4.22
CA GLY A 114 13.74 -9.10 4.59
C GLY A 114 12.97 -10.25 3.95
N GLY A 115 11.66 -10.09 3.79
CA GLY A 115 10.83 -11.15 3.24
C GLY A 115 9.35 -10.79 3.06
N LEU A 116 8.63 -11.71 2.45
CA LEU A 116 7.18 -11.65 2.26
C LEU A 116 6.49 -12.65 3.17
N SER A 117 5.61 -12.17 4.04
CA SER A 117 4.64 -12.99 4.77
C SER A 117 3.30 -12.95 4.02
N ALA A 118 2.72 -14.12 3.76
CA ALA A 118 1.50 -14.19 2.96
C ALA A 118 0.52 -15.25 3.46
N GLY A 119 -0.70 -15.22 2.92
CA GLY A 119 -1.70 -16.29 3.08
C GLY A 119 -2.72 -16.08 4.20
N SER A 120 -2.61 -15.03 5.01
CA SER A 120 -3.66 -14.70 5.98
C SER A 120 -3.64 -13.21 6.36
N PRO A 121 -4.74 -12.67 6.92
CA PRO A 121 -4.74 -11.31 7.47
C PRO A 121 -3.73 -11.08 8.60
N HIS A 122 -3.21 -12.13 9.22
CA HIS A 122 -2.16 -12.03 10.23
C HIS A 122 -0.78 -11.65 9.64
N ALA A 123 -0.58 -11.77 8.32
CA ALA A 123 0.69 -11.55 7.63
C ALA A 123 1.32 -10.17 7.91
N GLY A 124 0.51 -9.12 8.12
CA GLY A 124 1.02 -7.80 8.50
C GLY A 124 1.73 -7.79 9.86
N MET A 125 1.19 -8.53 10.84
CA MET A 125 1.85 -8.69 12.14
C MET A 125 3.10 -9.56 12.06
N GLU A 126 3.12 -10.56 11.19
CA GLU A 126 4.33 -11.37 10.94
C GLU A 126 5.45 -10.52 10.35
N ALA A 127 5.12 -9.64 9.40
CA ALA A 127 6.08 -8.69 8.84
C ALA A 127 6.65 -7.75 9.92
N LEU A 128 5.80 -7.22 10.81
CA LEU A 128 6.23 -6.39 11.92
C LEU A 128 7.17 -7.15 12.87
N ILE A 129 6.80 -8.37 13.28
CA ILE A 129 7.60 -9.18 14.19
C ILE A 129 8.94 -9.57 13.56
N GLY A 130 8.95 -9.96 12.28
CA GLY A 130 10.19 -10.29 11.56
C GLY A 130 11.17 -9.11 11.47
N ALA A 131 10.67 -7.91 11.20
CA ALA A 131 11.46 -6.69 11.20
C ALA A 131 11.98 -6.34 12.61
N TRP A 132 11.13 -6.47 13.63
CA TRP A 132 11.51 -6.25 15.03
C TRP A 132 12.65 -7.17 15.45
N ASP A 133 12.52 -8.46 15.16
CA ASP A 133 13.56 -9.45 15.50
C ASP A 133 14.88 -9.15 14.78
N ALA A 134 14.82 -8.78 13.51
CA ALA A 134 16.02 -8.45 12.74
C ALA A 134 16.73 -7.19 13.27
N LEU A 135 15.98 -6.16 13.67
CA LEU A 135 16.53 -4.94 14.28
C LEU A 135 17.11 -5.23 15.66
N ALA A 136 16.39 -5.97 16.51
CA ALA A 136 16.84 -6.34 17.85
C ALA A 136 18.10 -7.22 17.82
N ALA A 137 18.24 -8.09 16.81
CA ALA A 137 19.42 -8.91 16.58
C ALA A 137 20.59 -8.18 15.89
N GLY A 138 20.40 -6.92 15.48
CA GLY A 138 21.43 -6.15 14.77
C GLY A 138 21.63 -6.55 13.30
N HIS A 139 20.72 -7.35 12.75
CA HIS A 139 20.77 -7.78 11.34
C HIS A 139 20.23 -6.69 10.39
N ALA A 140 19.49 -5.74 10.90
CA ALA A 140 19.04 -4.56 10.18
C ALA A 140 19.28 -3.30 11.03
N ARG A 141 19.39 -2.13 10.38
CA ARG A 141 19.51 -0.81 11.03
C ARG A 141 18.24 0.01 10.83
N ILE A 142 17.76 0.06 9.60
CA ILE A 142 16.49 0.68 9.21
C ILE A 142 15.68 -0.39 8.49
N ALA A 143 14.50 -0.68 9.01
CA ALA A 143 13.58 -1.64 8.44
C ALA A 143 12.32 -0.95 7.95
N LEU A 144 11.87 -1.33 6.76
CA LEU A 144 10.60 -0.92 6.20
C LEU A 144 9.62 -2.10 6.35
N VAL A 145 8.61 -1.93 7.18
CA VAL A 145 7.50 -2.87 7.35
C VAL A 145 6.33 -2.37 6.53
N VAL A 146 5.81 -3.21 5.66
CA VAL A 146 4.63 -2.88 4.84
C VAL A 146 3.55 -3.91 5.09
N ALA A 147 2.31 -3.47 5.27
CA ALA A 147 1.15 -4.35 5.26
C ALA A 147 0.11 -3.80 4.28
N SER A 148 -0.37 -4.65 3.38
CA SER A 148 -1.30 -4.21 2.33
C SER A 148 -2.17 -5.34 1.84
N ASP A 149 -3.42 -5.03 1.52
CA ASP A 149 -4.32 -5.95 0.81
C ASP A 149 -5.27 -5.21 -0.14
N GLY A 150 -5.59 -5.89 -1.25
CA GLY A 150 -6.69 -5.57 -2.14
C GLY A 150 -7.64 -6.77 -2.18
N LEU A 151 -8.49 -6.91 -1.18
CA LEU A 151 -9.31 -8.10 -1.01
C LEU A 151 -10.46 -8.17 -2.03
N VAL A 152 -10.75 -9.39 -2.50
CA VAL A 152 -11.86 -9.67 -3.41
C VAL A 152 -12.82 -10.65 -2.72
N PRO A 153 -13.93 -10.17 -2.14
CA PRO A 153 -14.95 -11.02 -1.51
C PRO A 153 -15.75 -11.79 -2.57
N GLY A 154 -16.36 -12.88 -2.18
CA GLY A 154 -17.34 -13.58 -3.03
C GLY A 154 -18.58 -12.70 -3.26
N LEU A 155 -19.14 -12.73 -4.48
CA LEU A 155 -20.38 -12.02 -4.81
C LEU A 155 -21.55 -12.57 -3.97
N GLY A 156 -22.34 -11.68 -3.38
CA GLY A 156 -23.49 -12.01 -2.55
C GLY A 156 -23.14 -12.54 -1.15
N THR A 157 -21.86 -12.57 -0.76
CA THR A 157 -21.44 -12.98 0.59
C THR A 157 -21.54 -11.84 1.59
N ALA A 158 -21.58 -12.18 2.89
CA ALA A 158 -21.55 -11.18 3.97
C ALA A 158 -20.27 -10.35 3.95
N GLY A 159 -19.15 -10.94 3.50
CA GLY A 159 -17.87 -10.24 3.35
C GLY A 159 -17.90 -9.10 2.33
N GLU A 160 -18.82 -9.11 1.37
CA GLU A 160 -18.84 -8.10 0.30
C GLU A 160 -19.16 -6.69 0.80
N VAL A 161 -19.94 -6.57 1.89
CA VAL A 161 -20.28 -5.28 2.51
C VAL A 161 -19.24 -4.79 3.53
N THR A 162 -18.30 -5.65 3.94
CA THR A 162 -17.30 -5.33 4.96
C THR A 162 -15.87 -5.31 4.44
N THR A 163 -15.59 -6.05 3.37
CA THR A 163 -14.25 -6.22 2.81
C THR A 163 -13.82 -5.00 2.00
N GLY A 164 -12.69 -4.44 2.38
CA GLY A 164 -12.07 -3.28 1.73
C GLY A 164 -10.65 -3.54 1.23
N ALA A 165 -9.91 -2.46 1.06
CA ALA A 165 -8.52 -2.47 0.64
C ALA A 165 -7.76 -1.30 1.24
N GLY A 166 -6.46 -1.45 1.46
CA GLY A 166 -5.61 -0.41 2.00
C GLY A 166 -4.21 -0.90 2.32
N ALA A 167 -3.33 0.04 2.63
CA ALA A 167 -1.95 -0.25 3.01
C ALA A 167 -1.44 0.70 4.07
N VAL A 168 -0.51 0.20 4.87
CA VAL A 168 0.28 0.96 5.83
C VAL A 168 1.73 0.54 5.71
N ALA A 169 2.64 1.50 5.89
CA ALA A 169 4.06 1.23 6.05
C ALA A 169 4.60 1.89 7.31
N LEU A 170 5.52 1.22 7.97
CA LEU A 170 6.23 1.70 9.15
C LEU A 170 7.72 1.72 8.84
N VAL A 171 8.37 2.84 9.09
CA VAL A 171 9.83 2.91 9.15
C VAL A 171 10.24 2.64 10.58
N LEU A 172 10.98 1.54 10.79
CA LEU A 172 11.53 1.15 12.09
C LEU A 172 13.04 1.33 12.09
N SER A 173 13.61 1.67 13.25
CA SER A 173 15.06 1.71 13.43
C SER A 173 15.46 1.05 14.74
N ALA A 174 16.68 0.52 14.78
CA ALA A 174 17.32 0.22 16.06
C ALA A 174 17.46 1.54 16.84
N ALA A 175 16.87 1.59 18.03
CA ALA A 175 16.89 2.81 18.83
C ALA A 175 18.30 3.04 19.38
N THR A 176 19.09 3.85 18.67
CA THR A 176 20.24 4.49 19.27
C THR A 176 19.75 5.73 20.02
N PRO A 177 20.03 5.89 21.32
CA PRO A 177 19.65 7.12 22.01
C PRO A 177 20.23 8.32 21.25
N PRO A 178 19.44 9.32 20.85
CA PRO A 178 19.99 10.52 20.25
C PRO A 178 20.92 11.21 21.23
N THR A 179 22.02 11.73 20.74
CA THR A 179 23.03 12.47 21.55
C THR A 179 22.49 13.79 22.13
N ASP A 180 21.34 14.25 21.64
CA ASP A 180 20.66 15.49 22.08
C ASP A 180 19.56 15.26 23.15
N GLY A 181 19.39 14.01 23.62
CA GLY A 181 18.36 13.66 24.61
C GLY A 181 16.93 13.56 24.06
N SER A 182 16.71 13.74 22.76
CA SER A 182 15.41 13.48 22.13
C SER A 182 15.27 11.98 21.89
N GLY A 183 14.49 11.26 22.70
CA GLY A 183 14.15 9.86 22.50
C GLY A 183 13.38 9.64 21.20
N PRO A 184 13.22 8.39 20.70
CA PRO A 184 12.36 8.09 19.56
C PRO A 184 10.92 8.51 19.84
N ALA A 185 10.14 8.73 18.76
CA ALA A 185 8.74 9.13 18.89
C ALA A 185 7.88 8.02 19.52
N ALA A 186 8.16 6.76 19.17
CA ALA A 186 7.49 5.61 19.76
C ALA A 186 8.43 4.39 19.77
N ARG A 187 8.16 3.44 20.68
CA ARG A 187 8.93 2.20 20.85
C ARG A 187 8.03 0.98 20.85
N LEU A 188 8.48 -0.09 20.25
CA LEU A 188 7.90 -1.41 20.44
C LEU A 188 8.31 -1.93 21.82
N ARG A 189 7.33 -2.29 22.65
CA ARG A 189 7.57 -2.59 24.09
C ARG A 189 7.42 -4.06 24.42
N ALA A 190 6.31 -4.67 24.03
CA ALA A 190 5.99 -6.07 24.36
C ALA A 190 5.20 -6.72 23.23
N ARG A 191 5.27 -8.04 23.15
CA ARG A 191 4.49 -8.84 22.20
C ARG A 191 4.10 -10.18 22.78
N ALA A 192 2.95 -10.70 22.31
CA ALA A 192 2.50 -12.06 22.63
C ALA A 192 1.78 -12.66 21.43
N THR A 193 1.97 -13.95 21.19
CA THR A 193 1.33 -14.69 20.09
C THR A 193 0.63 -15.94 20.61
N ARG A 194 -0.53 -16.27 20.04
CA ARG A 194 -1.27 -17.51 20.26
C ARG A 194 -1.81 -18.04 18.94
N HIS A 195 -1.98 -19.34 18.84
CA HIS A 195 -2.59 -19.98 17.68
C HIS A 195 -3.58 -21.06 18.09
N MET A 196 -4.51 -21.33 17.21
CA MET A 196 -5.50 -22.40 17.29
C MET A 196 -5.72 -22.94 15.87
N ALA A 197 -5.70 -24.26 15.71
CA ALA A 197 -5.99 -24.87 14.41
C ALA A 197 -7.48 -24.76 14.11
N VAL A 198 -7.84 -23.85 13.21
CA VAL A 198 -9.22 -23.57 12.81
C VAL A 198 -9.25 -23.12 11.37
N VAL A 199 -10.30 -23.49 10.66
CA VAL A 199 -10.61 -22.93 9.34
C VAL A 199 -11.59 -21.78 9.54
N ASP A 200 -11.12 -20.58 9.30
CA ASP A 200 -11.91 -19.35 9.35
C ASP A 200 -12.11 -18.78 7.93
N ARG A 201 -11.62 -17.59 7.65
CA ARG A 201 -11.56 -17.05 6.29
C ARG A 201 -10.48 -17.80 5.49
N TYR A 202 -10.83 -18.29 4.31
CA TYR A 202 -9.90 -19.06 3.48
C TYR A 202 -10.09 -18.80 1.98
N ARG A 203 -9.08 -19.15 1.20
CA ARG A 203 -9.12 -19.19 -0.26
C ARG A 203 -8.29 -20.39 -0.71
N GLY A 204 -8.93 -21.37 -1.31
CA GLY A 204 -8.27 -22.55 -1.88
C GLY A 204 -7.63 -22.25 -3.24
N ASP A 205 -6.86 -23.21 -3.74
CA ASP A 205 -6.26 -23.13 -5.07
C ASP A 205 -7.33 -23.00 -6.15
N GLY A 206 -7.08 -22.11 -7.13
CA GLY A 206 -8.02 -21.84 -8.21
C GLY A 206 -9.25 -21.01 -7.83
N GLN A 207 -9.37 -20.58 -6.56
CA GLN A 207 -10.42 -19.67 -6.14
C GLN A 207 -9.95 -18.22 -6.25
N GLU A 208 -10.74 -17.37 -6.91
CA GLU A 208 -10.48 -15.93 -6.98
C GLU A 208 -11.04 -15.19 -5.76
N ALA A 209 -12.17 -15.60 -5.25
CA ALA A 209 -12.82 -14.98 -4.11
C ALA A 209 -12.42 -15.63 -2.78
N THR A 210 -12.31 -14.82 -1.73
CA THR A 210 -12.13 -15.28 -0.35
C THR A 210 -13.48 -15.82 0.17
N GLY A 211 -13.46 -17.01 0.77
CA GLY A 211 -14.61 -17.61 1.45
C GLY A 211 -14.85 -16.97 2.81
N ASP A 212 -16.11 -16.97 3.25
CA ASP A 212 -16.54 -16.45 4.53
C ASP A 212 -16.39 -17.48 5.67
N VAL A 213 -16.45 -16.96 6.89
CA VAL A 213 -16.57 -17.75 8.11
C VAL A 213 -17.92 -18.49 8.12
N TYR A 214 -17.89 -19.80 8.34
CA TYR A 214 -19.07 -20.67 8.28
C TYR A 214 -20.15 -20.32 9.33
N ASP A 215 -19.73 -20.04 10.59
CA ASP A 215 -20.60 -19.65 11.71
C ASP A 215 -19.97 -18.46 12.45
N GLY A 216 -20.46 -17.26 12.17
CA GLY A 216 -19.92 -16.02 12.75
C GLY A 216 -20.08 -15.92 14.27
N ARG A 217 -21.12 -16.56 14.87
CA ARG A 217 -21.30 -16.57 16.31
C ARG A 217 -20.31 -17.48 17.00
N LEU A 218 -20.16 -18.71 16.49
CA LEU A 218 -19.19 -19.68 17.00
C LEU A 218 -17.77 -19.11 16.87
N PHE A 219 -17.44 -18.56 15.73
CA PHE A 219 -16.15 -17.93 15.47
C PHE A 219 -15.86 -16.83 16.49
N ARG A 220 -16.81 -15.91 16.72
CA ARG A 220 -16.67 -14.83 17.69
C ARG A 220 -16.43 -15.36 19.10
N GLU A 221 -17.31 -16.25 19.59
CA GLU A 221 -17.35 -16.64 20.99
C GLU A 221 -16.29 -17.68 21.37
N GLN A 222 -15.90 -18.56 20.45
CA GLN A 222 -15.00 -19.66 20.75
C GLN A 222 -13.59 -19.50 20.16
N ILE A 223 -13.39 -18.59 19.22
CA ILE A 223 -12.13 -18.43 18.51
C ILE A 223 -11.58 -17.02 18.68
N PHE A 224 -12.25 -16.02 18.11
CA PHE A 224 -11.72 -14.66 18.02
C PHE A 224 -11.53 -14.00 19.40
N LEU A 225 -12.60 -13.90 20.21
CA LEU A 225 -12.52 -13.24 21.51
C LEU A 225 -11.56 -13.96 22.48
N PRO A 226 -11.58 -15.31 22.61
CA PRO A 226 -10.62 -16.01 23.45
C PRO A 226 -9.16 -15.84 23.01
N LEU A 227 -8.87 -15.86 21.71
CA LEU A 227 -7.51 -15.64 21.21
C LEU A 227 -7.03 -14.21 21.45
N VAL A 228 -7.89 -13.20 21.20
CA VAL A 228 -7.55 -11.79 21.49
C VAL A 228 -7.29 -11.58 22.98
N ALA A 229 -8.12 -12.13 23.86
CA ALA A 229 -7.91 -12.06 25.30
C ALA A 229 -6.58 -12.75 25.70
N ALA A 230 -6.32 -13.96 25.17
CA ALA A 230 -5.12 -14.72 25.52
C ALA A 230 -3.80 -14.05 25.06
N VAL A 231 -3.82 -13.29 23.93
CA VAL A 231 -2.62 -12.53 23.53
C VAL A 231 -2.48 -11.24 24.32
N ALA A 232 -3.56 -10.59 24.72
CA ALA A 232 -3.51 -9.42 25.59
C ALA A 232 -2.99 -9.80 27.00
N ASP A 233 -3.50 -10.88 27.59
CA ASP A 233 -3.03 -11.43 28.87
C ASP A 233 -1.56 -11.87 28.79
N GLY A 234 -1.14 -12.38 27.62
CA GLY A 234 0.23 -12.83 27.37
C GLY A 234 1.26 -11.71 27.31
N LEU A 235 0.86 -10.43 27.29
CA LEU A 235 1.78 -9.29 27.40
C LEU A 235 2.33 -9.11 28.82
N GLY A 236 1.77 -9.84 29.82
CA GLY A 236 2.27 -9.94 31.20
C GLY A 236 2.26 -8.63 31.98
N ASP A 237 3.08 -8.58 33.04
CA ASP A 237 3.22 -7.38 33.89
C ASP A 237 3.83 -6.19 33.16
N GLU A 238 4.52 -6.38 32.05
CA GLU A 238 4.95 -5.32 31.14
C GLU A 238 3.75 -4.63 30.46
N GLY A 239 2.62 -5.37 30.31
CA GLY A 239 1.30 -4.80 29.97
C GLY A 239 0.59 -4.13 31.17
N ALA A 240 1.04 -4.37 32.40
CA ALA A 240 0.45 -3.84 33.63
C ALA A 240 1.02 -2.46 34.06
N GLY A 241 1.93 -1.88 33.29
CA GLY A 241 2.14 -0.42 33.31
C GLY A 241 0.82 0.30 32.98
N PRO A 242 0.76 1.62 32.83
CA PRO A 242 -0.47 2.30 32.45
C PRO A 242 -1.03 1.57 31.22
N GLY A 243 -2.19 0.90 31.38
CA GLY A 243 -2.76 0.00 30.39
C GLY A 243 -2.92 0.69 29.03
N ALA A 244 -3.00 -0.07 27.97
CA ALA A 244 -3.18 0.52 26.64
C ALA A 244 -4.34 1.52 26.68
N ARG A 245 -4.08 2.77 26.30
CA ARG A 245 -5.11 3.82 26.23
C ARG A 245 -6.11 3.57 25.11
N ALA A 246 -5.72 2.80 24.10
CA ALA A 246 -6.56 2.38 23.00
C ALA A 246 -6.02 1.09 22.36
N TRP A 247 -6.90 0.30 21.78
CA TRP A 247 -6.57 -0.92 21.05
C TRP A 247 -6.89 -0.76 19.58
N SER A 248 -5.94 -1.07 18.71
CA SER A 248 -6.21 -1.35 17.29
C SER A 248 -6.34 -2.85 17.11
N ILE A 249 -7.45 -3.31 16.60
CA ILE A 249 -7.75 -4.73 16.44
C ILE A 249 -8.18 -4.97 15.01
N GLY A 250 -7.53 -5.90 14.31
CA GLY A 250 -7.94 -6.34 12.99
C GLY A 250 -9.33 -6.99 13.04
N ASP A 251 -10.21 -6.58 12.13
CA ASP A 251 -11.63 -6.97 12.19
C ASP A 251 -12.15 -7.28 10.78
N ILE A 252 -12.87 -8.38 10.67
CA ILE A 252 -13.44 -8.84 9.41
C ILE A 252 -14.90 -8.37 9.18
N ASP A 253 -15.60 -7.90 10.22
CA ASP A 253 -17.02 -7.52 10.12
C ASP A 253 -17.36 -6.17 10.76
N GLY A 254 -16.37 -5.43 11.29
CA GLY A 254 -16.56 -4.15 11.96
C GLY A 254 -17.18 -4.22 13.36
N LYS A 255 -17.49 -5.42 13.88
CA LYS A 255 -18.16 -5.62 15.17
C LYS A 255 -17.32 -6.41 16.16
N LEU A 256 -16.51 -7.33 15.66
CA LEU A 256 -15.66 -8.20 16.48
C LEU A 256 -14.63 -7.39 17.26
N ALA A 257 -13.91 -6.49 16.59
CA ALA A 257 -12.93 -5.62 17.21
C ALA A 257 -13.52 -4.75 18.31
N GLY A 258 -14.72 -4.17 18.09
CA GLY A 258 -15.42 -3.39 19.10
C GLY A 258 -15.83 -4.20 20.31
N ALA A 259 -16.18 -5.47 20.14
CA ALA A 259 -16.47 -6.38 21.26
C ALA A 259 -15.19 -6.74 22.04
N ALA A 260 -14.09 -7.00 21.33
CA ALA A 260 -12.80 -7.30 21.94
C ALA A 260 -12.23 -6.09 22.71
N ALA A 261 -12.24 -4.88 22.14
CA ALA A 261 -11.77 -3.67 22.80
C ALA A 261 -12.53 -3.39 24.10
N ARG A 262 -13.86 -3.57 24.10
CA ARG A 262 -14.66 -3.46 25.34
C ARG A 262 -14.26 -4.49 26.39
N ALA A 263 -13.98 -5.72 25.99
CA ALA A 263 -13.51 -6.75 26.91
C ALA A 263 -12.11 -6.43 27.48
N LEU A 264 -11.27 -5.75 26.71
CA LEU A 264 -9.94 -5.27 27.13
C LEU A 264 -10.00 -3.93 27.90
N GLY A 265 -11.16 -3.33 28.06
CA GLY A 265 -11.38 -2.15 28.90
C GLY A 265 -10.87 -0.83 28.33
N ALA A 266 -10.63 -0.74 27.01
CA ALA A 266 -10.16 0.51 26.36
C ALA A 266 -10.84 0.76 25.02
N PRO A 267 -10.80 2.03 24.50
CA PRO A 267 -11.38 2.40 23.23
C PRO A 267 -10.77 1.65 22.04
N LEU A 268 -11.58 1.49 20.97
CA LEU A 268 -11.14 0.93 19.70
C LEU A 268 -10.53 2.01 18.81
N ALA A 269 -9.22 1.98 18.61
CA ALA A 269 -8.49 2.93 17.77
C ALA A 269 -8.73 2.72 16.25
N SER A 270 -8.99 1.49 15.82
CA SER A 270 -9.19 1.15 14.41
C SER A 270 -10.55 1.54 13.84
N ALA A 271 -11.52 1.94 14.69
CA ALA A 271 -12.87 2.25 14.25
C ALA A 271 -12.97 3.31 13.15
N PRO A 272 -12.23 4.45 13.19
CA PRO A 272 -12.31 5.46 12.13
C PRO A 272 -11.81 4.94 10.77
N VAL A 273 -10.72 4.18 10.76
CA VAL A 273 -10.15 3.60 9.54
C VAL A 273 -11.09 2.56 8.95
N HIS A 274 -11.64 1.68 9.81
CA HIS A 274 -12.59 0.67 9.36
C HIS A 274 -13.88 1.29 8.80
N ALA A 275 -14.36 2.38 9.38
CA ALA A 275 -15.54 3.10 8.89
C ALA A 275 -15.33 3.70 7.48
N GLU A 276 -14.09 4.09 7.15
CA GLU A 276 -13.72 4.69 5.88
C GLU A 276 -13.40 3.64 4.80
N LEU A 277 -12.67 2.57 5.17
CA LEU A 277 -12.09 1.64 4.22
C LEU A 277 -12.71 0.24 4.25
N GLY A 278 -13.37 -0.15 5.35
CA GLY A 278 -13.72 -1.54 5.64
C GLY A 278 -12.53 -2.35 6.17
N ASP A 279 -12.66 -3.68 6.13
CA ASP A 279 -11.58 -4.59 6.47
C ASP A 279 -10.48 -4.58 5.40
N THR A 280 -9.30 -4.16 5.77
CA THR A 280 -8.12 -4.06 4.89
C THR A 280 -7.17 -5.27 5.04
N GLY A 281 -7.67 -6.40 5.53
CA GLY A 281 -6.92 -7.65 5.59
C GLY A 281 -5.65 -7.55 6.41
N ALA A 282 -4.51 -7.87 5.82
CA ALA A 282 -3.20 -7.84 6.47
C ALA A 282 -2.81 -6.45 6.99
N ALA A 283 -3.35 -5.37 6.40
CA ALA A 283 -3.11 -4.02 6.87
C ALA A 283 -3.98 -3.64 8.07
N SER A 284 -5.11 -4.31 8.31
CA SER A 284 -6.21 -3.86 9.18
C SER A 284 -5.75 -3.44 10.58
N ALA A 285 -4.96 -4.27 11.26
CA ALA A 285 -4.50 -3.98 12.62
C ALA A 285 -3.50 -2.81 12.67
N LEU A 286 -2.51 -2.80 11.79
CA LEU A 286 -1.46 -1.77 11.75
C LEU A 286 -1.99 -0.44 11.23
N LEU A 287 -2.78 -0.45 10.14
CA LEU A 287 -3.40 0.74 9.59
C LEU A 287 -4.40 1.37 10.58
N GLY A 288 -5.18 0.53 11.27
CA GLY A 288 -6.09 0.96 12.30
C GLY A 288 -5.42 1.60 13.53
N ALA A 289 -4.14 1.30 13.78
CA ALA A 289 -3.38 1.89 14.88
C ALA A 289 -2.90 3.32 14.57
N VAL A 290 -2.76 3.68 13.30
CA VAL A 290 -2.11 4.94 12.88
C VAL A 290 -2.72 6.18 13.54
N PRO A 291 -4.05 6.36 13.63
CA PRO A 291 -4.61 7.52 14.33
C PRO A 291 -4.17 7.63 15.79
N ALA A 292 -4.03 6.49 16.46
CA ALA A 292 -3.58 6.46 17.86
C ALA A 292 -2.07 6.76 17.98
N LEU A 293 -1.25 6.54 16.97
CA LEU A 293 0.17 6.90 17.00
C LEU A 293 0.42 8.42 16.88
N ALA A 294 -0.63 9.22 16.69
CA ALA A 294 -0.56 10.69 16.69
C ALA A 294 -0.59 11.31 18.09
N GLU A 295 -0.77 10.51 19.14
CA GLU A 295 -0.88 11.00 20.52
C GLU A 295 -0.03 10.15 21.48
N ALA A 296 0.51 10.78 22.53
CA ALA A 296 1.28 10.09 23.55
C ALA A 296 0.46 9.07 24.36
N GLY A 297 1.10 7.99 24.79
CA GLY A 297 0.54 6.92 25.60
C GLY A 297 0.68 5.53 24.96
N VAL A 298 0.37 4.49 25.71
CA VAL A 298 0.51 3.12 25.24
C VAL A 298 -0.64 2.73 24.31
N VAL A 299 -0.32 2.20 23.13
CA VAL A 299 -1.26 1.70 22.13
C VAL A 299 -1.09 0.19 21.99
N GLY A 300 -2.16 -0.55 22.15
CA GLY A 300 -2.19 -1.98 21.85
C GLY A 300 -2.60 -2.24 20.41
N ILE A 301 -1.95 -3.19 19.77
CA ILE A 301 -2.25 -3.61 18.39
C ILE A 301 -2.46 -5.12 18.39
N VAL A 302 -3.60 -5.60 17.91
CA VAL A 302 -3.88 -7.02 17.77
C VAL A 302 -4.23 -7.35 16.33
N GLY A 303 -3.41 -8.17 15.69
CA GLY A 303 -3.73 -8.78 14.39
C GLY A 303 -4.21 -10.21 14.58
N TYR A 304 -5.23 -10.59 13.79
CA TYR A 304 -5.79 -11.93 13.74
C TYR A 304 -5.91 -12.41 12.29
N GLY A 305 -5.66 -13.69 12.05
CA GLY A 305 -5.92 -14.36 10.77
C GLY A 305 -5.42 -15.79 10.75
N GLY A 306 -6.16 -16.69 10.10
CA GLY A 306 -5.78 -18.10 9.96
C GLY A 306 -5.60 -18.81 11.29
N GLY A 307 -6.44 -18.51 12.28
CA GLY A 307 -6.35 -19.10 13.63
C GLY A 307 -5.16 -18.63 14.46
N ARG A 308 -4.47 -17.54 14.07
CA ARG A 308 -3.35 -16.95 14.79
C ARG A 308 -3.65 -15.53 15.21
N ALA A 309 -3.32 -15.18 16.43
CA ALA A 309 -3.38 -13.81 16.93
C ALA A 309 -2.02 -13.38 17.51
N THR A 310 -1.67 -12.12 17.30
CA THR A 310 -0.50 -11.49 17.91
C THR A 310 -0.89 -10.12 18.45
N ALA A 311 -0.55 -9.84 19.71
CA ALA A 311 -0.64 -8.53 20.32
C ALA A 311 0.75 -7.90 20.43
N VAL A 312 0.81 -6.58 20.21
CA VAL A 312 2.00 -5.74 20.38
C VAL A 312 1.61 -4.51 21.18
N LEU A 313 2.45 -4.08 22.12
CA LEU A 313 2.38 -2.75 22.74
C LEU A 313 3.37 -1.80 22.11
N VAL A 314 2.88 -0.61 21.77
CA VAL A 314 3.67 0.51 21.29
C VAL A 314 3.57 1.63 22.33
N ASP A 315 4.69 2.05 22.88
CA ASP A 315 4.77 3.19 23.77
C ASP A 315 5.06 4.45 22.94
N VAL A 316 4.11 5.36 22.88
CA VAL A 316 4.20 6.61 22.10
C VAL A 316 4.56 7.74 23.07
N GLU A 317 5.78 8.24 22.98
CA GLU A 317 6.26 9.37 23.80
C GLU A 317 5.84 10.71 23.17
N ARG A 318 5.77 10.77 21.84
CA ARG A 318 5.34 11.93 21.04
C ARG A 318 4.76 11.47 19.70
N PRO A 319 3.98 12.31 19.00
CA PRO A 319 3.41 11.94 17.73
C PRO A 319 4.42 11.34 16.75
N VAL A 320 4.10 10.16 16.20
CA VAL A 320 4.90 9.52 15.14
C VAL A 320 4.73 10.30 13.85
N ALA A 321 5.84 10.56 13.14
CA ALA A 321 5.80 11.27 11.86
C ALA A 321 4.85 10.55 10.87
N GLY A 322 4.01 11.32 10.18
CA GLY A 322 2.99 10.78 9.28
C GLY A 322 1.72 10.27 9.95
N ALA A 323 1.66 10.12 11.29
CA ALA A 323 0.44 9.68 11.97
C ALA A 323 -0.64 10.76 11.99
N ALA A 324 -0.24 12.01 12.30
CA ALA A 324 -1.14 13.15 12.19
C ALA A 324 -1.60 13.35 10.74
N GLY A 325 -2.90 13.59 10.53
CA GLY A 325 -3.47 13.74 9.18
C GLY A 325 -3.54 12.45 8.35
N ALA A 326 -3.20 11.28 8.91
CA ALA A 326 -3.30 10.01 8.18
C ALA A 326 -4.75 9.70 7.74
N LEU A 327 -5.74 9.99 8.59
CA LEU A 327 -7.15 9.83 8.23
C LEU A 327 -7.54 10.70 7.04
N ASP A 328 -7.03 11.94 6.95
CA ASP A 328 -7.31 12.84 5.83
C ASP A 328 -6.72 12.29 4.53
N ARG A 329 -5.54 11.63 4.59
CA ARG A 329 -4.92 10.97 3.43
C ARG A 329 -5.67 9.70 3.00
N LEU A 330 -6.33 9.02 3.93
CA LEU A 330 -7.17 7.85 3.64
C LEU A 330 -8.57 8.25 3.18
N HIS A 331 -9.01 9.44 3.58
CA HIS A 331 -10.35 9.93 3.25
C HIS A 331 -10.46 10.29 1.77
N GLY A 332 -11.68 10.15 1.26
CA GLY A 332 -11.97 10.49 -0.13
C GLY A 332 -11.93 9.27 -1.04
N GLY A 333 -11.81 9.55 -2.33
CA GLY A 333 -11.97 8.56 -3.38
C GLY A 333 -13.30 8.73 -4.11
N ARG A 334 -13.38 8.17 -5.32
CA ARG A 334 -14.55 8.28 -6.19
C ARG A 334 -15.62 7.25 -5.77
N ALA A 335 -16.82 7.73 -5.49
CA ALA A 335 -17.97 6.84 -5.30
C ALA A 335 -18.27 6.07 -6.60
N VAL A 336 -18.50 4.76 -6.46
CA VAL A 336 -18.82 3.88 -7.59
C VAL A 336 -20.09 3.11 -7.32
N THR A 337 -20.75 2.70 -8.42
CA THR A 337 -21.85 1.78 -8.38
C THR A 337 -21.37 0.35 -8.09
N TYR A 338 -22.29 -0.51 -7.67
CA TYR A 338 -21.98 -1.92 -7.44
C TYR A 338 -21.39 -2.62 -8.68
N VAL A 339 -21.92 -2.31 -9.87
CA VAL A 339 -21.44 -2.88 -11.13
C VAL A 339 -20.03 -2.40 -11.48
N GLU A 340 -19.72 -1.13 -11.27
CA GLU A 340 -18.36 -0.59 -11.48
C GLU A 340 -17.36 -1.25 -10.54
N ALA A 341 -17.70 -1.40 -9.25
CA ALA A 341 -16.84 -2.06 -8.28
C ALA A 341 -16.60 -3.53 -8.62
N ALA A 342 -17.64 -4.27 -9.03
CA ALA A 342 -17.51 -5.66 -9.43
C ALA A 342 -16.66 -5.83 -10.72
N LYS A 343 -16.73 -4.87 -11.65
CA LYS A 343 -15.85 -4.83 -12.83
C LYS A 343 -14.40 -4.55 -12.43
N ALA A 344 -14.16 -3.56 -11.57
CA ALA A 344 -12.84 -3.21 -11.08
C ALA A 344 -12.16 -4.40 -10.36
N ARG A 345 -12.92 -5.16 -9.58
CA ARG A 345 -12.48 -6.39 -8.92
C ARG A 345 -12.29 -7.59 -9.89
N GLY A 346 -12.63 -7.45 -11.18
CA GLY A 346 -12.58 -8.55 -12.15
C GLY A 346 -13.65 -9.62 -11.96
N GLN A 347 -14.70 -9.36 -11.17
CA GLN A 347 -15.78 -10.28 -10.88
C GLN A 347 -16.86 -10.30 -11.98
N LEU A 348 -16.93 -9.22 -12.75
CA LEU A 348 -17.79 -9.14 -13.95
C LEU A 348 -16.90 -8.95 -15.17
N VAL A 349 -16.76 -9.99 -15.95
CA VAL A 349 -16.01 -10.01 -17.20
C VAL A 349 -17.01 -10.00 -18.37
N PRO A 350 -16.87 -9.11 -19.38
CA PRO A 350 -17.70 -9.17 -20.56
C PRO A 350 -17.58 -10.52 -21.27
N MET A 351 -18.68 -11.10 -21.69
CA MET A 351 -18.70 -12.33 -22.51
C MET A 351 -18.30 -12.04 -23.97
N VAL A 352 -17.17 -11.39 -24.16
CA VAL A 352 -16.59 -11.17 -25.49
C VAL A 352 -15.27 -11.89 -25.48
N ASP A 353 -15.08 -12.82 -26.42
CA ASP A 353 -13.77 -13.45 -26.59
C ASP A 353 -12.74 -12.36 -26.85
N PRO A 354 -11.75 -12.17 -25.97
CA PRO A 354 -10.72 -11.19 -26.21
C PRO A 354 -9.99 -11.60 -27.48
N ILE A 355 -9.90 -10.71 -28.45
CA ILE A 355 -8.99 -10.89 -29.59
C ILE A 355 -7.60 -11.03 -28.97
N PRO A 356 -6.93 -12.18 -29.12
CA PRO A 356 -5.62 -12.35 -28.54
C PRO A 356 -4.68 -11.32 -29.14
N MET A 357 -4.39 -10.26 -28.41
CA MET A 357 -3.27 -9.39 -28.79
C MET A 357 -2.01 -10.22 -28.56
N GLY A 358 -1.41 -10.69 -29.67
CA GLY A 358 -0.24 -11.57 -29.66
C GLY A 358 1.07 -10.87 -29.24
N VAL A 359 1.01 -10.04 -28.20
CA VAL A 359 2.22 -9.52 -27.57
C VAL A 359 2.66 -10.54 -26.54
N PRO A 360 3.77 -11.28 -26.77
CA PRO A 360 4.27 -12.19 -25.76
C PRO A 360 4.72 -11.34 -24.56
N PRO A 361 4.05 -11.39 -23.42
CA PRO A 361 4.33 -10.52 -22.28
C PRO A 361 5.69 -10.81 -21.67
N ALA A 362 6.12 -12.04 -21.78
CA ALA A 362 7.25 -12.53 -21.01
C ALA A 362 8.61 -12.02 -21.51
N SER A 363 8.92 -12.08 -22.80
CA SER A 363 10.30 -11.83 -23.23
C SER A 363 10.66 -10.35 -23.32
N ALA A 364 9.74 -9.48 -23.71
CA ALA A 364 10.02 -8.05 -23.82
C ALA A 364 10.10 -7.36 -22.46
N ALA A 365 9.19 -7.65 -21.53
CA ALA A 365 9.19 -7.07 -20.19
C ALA A 365 10.34 -7.62 -19.31
N PHE A 366 10.68 -8.91 -19.45
CA PHE A 366 11.75 -9.53 -18.67
C PHE A 366 13.15 -9.25 -19.24
N VAL A 367 13.28 -9.14 -20.57
CA VAL A 367 14.59 -8.93 -21.23
C VAL A 367 14.90 -7.44 -21.42
N ARG A 368 13.90 -6.58 -21.53
CA ARG A 368 14.09 -5.15 -21.82
C ARG A 368 13.98 -4.23 -20.63
N GLY A 369 13.73 -4.72 -19.41
CA GLY A 369 13.76 -3.77 -18.33
C GLY A 369 12.56 -3.76 -17.42
N SER A 370 12.15 -4.90 -16.86
CA SER A 370 11.31 -4.87 -15.66
C SER A 370 11.97 -3.99 -14.58
N VAL A 371 13.29 -4.04 -14.46
CA VAL A 371 14.05 -3.15 -13.56
C VAL A 371 13.89 -1.70 -14.00
N GLU A 372 14.16 -1.35 -15.24
CA GLU A 372 14.03 0.01 -15.79
C GLU A 372 12.62 0.58 -15.61
N MET A 373 11.58 -0.24 -15.88
CA MET A 373 10.18 0.18 -15.71
C MET A 373 9.80 0.35 -14.24
N LEU A 374 10.19 -0.58 -13.38
CA LEU A 374 9.86 -0.54 -11.94
C LEU A 374 10.63 0.55 -11.21
N SER A 375 11.91 0.77 -11.57
CA SER A 375 12.76 1.80 -10.99
C SER A 375 12.44 3.19 -11.53
N LEU A 376 11.70 3.31 -12.64
CA LEU A 376 11.44 4.56 -13.36
C LEU A 376 12.76 5.26 -13.71
N GLU A 377 13.58 4.60 -14.54
CA GLU A 377 14.91 5.05 -14.87
C GLU A 377 14.98 5.86 -16.16
N GLY A 378 15.97 6.76 -16.21
CA GLY A 378 16.41 7.50 -17.39
C GLY A 378 17.93 7.51 -17.50
N ALA A 379 18.43 7.88 -18.67
CA ALA A 379 19.86 8.06 -18.94
C ALA A 379 20.18 9.55 -19.07
N ARG A 380 20.88 10.11 -18.08
CA ARG A 380 21.33 11.51 -18.09
C ARG A 380 22.63 11.63 -18.83
N CYS A 381 22.66 12.39 -19.90
CA CYS A 381 23.88 12.66 -20.68
C CYS A 381 24.89 13.47 -19.86
N ARG A 382 26.12 12.98 -19.73
CA ARG A 382 27.20 13.70 -19.04
C ARG A 382 27.66 14.97 -19.77
N PHE A 383 27.40 15.05 -21.08
CA PHE A 383 27.83 16.19 -21.89
C PHE A 383 26.82 17.34 -21.90
N CYS A 384 25.53 17.06 -22.18
CA CYS A 384 24.51 18.11 -22.35
C CYS A 384 23.44 18.11 -21.25
N GLY A 385 23.45 17.14 -20.33
CA GLY A 385 22.49 17.03 -19.23
C GLY A 385 21.11 16.52 -19.62
N THR A 386 20.81 16.31 -20.90
CA THR A 386 19.53 15.79 -21.38
C THR A 386 19.27 14.40 -20.83
N ILE A 387 18.07 14.13 -20.37
CA ILE A 387 17.64 12.82 -19.91
C ILE A 387 16.90 12.11 -21.04
N SER A 388 17.42 10.96 -21.46
CA SER A 388 16.77 10.07 -22.43
C SER A 388 16.02 8.96 -21.70
N THR A 389 14.77 8.68 -22.10
CA THR A 389 13.94 7.64 -21.48
C THR A 389 13.02 7.00 -22.52
N PRO A 390 12.83 5.67 -22.49
CA PRO A 390 13.53 4.69 -21.64
C PRO A 390 14.98 4.43 -22.14
N PRO A 391 15.95 4.18 -21.24
CA PRO A 391 17.35 3.97 -21.57
C PRO A 391 17.58 2.83 -22.56
N SER A 392 16.84 1.74 -22.43
CA SER A 392 16.97 0.55 -23.29
C SER A 392 16.67 0.80 -24.77
N ILE A 393 15.89 1.83 -25.08
CA ILE A 393 15.54 2.23 -26.47
C ILE A 393 16.46 3.33 -26.98
N HIS A 394 17.07 4.09 -26.07
CA HIS A 394 17.91 5.24 -26.38
C HIS A 394 19.36 5.01 -25.91
N PRO A 395 20.16 4.20 -26.62
CA PRO A 395 21.56 3.96 -26.26
C PRO A 395 22.45 5.19 -26.41
N HIS A 396 21.93 6.22 -27.08
CA HIS A 396 22.59 7.51 -27.27
C HIS A 396 21.67 8.64 -26.80
N CYS A 397 22.27 9.72 -26.32
CA CYS A 397 21.52 10.91 -25.88
C CYS A 397 20.64 11.47 -27.02
N VAL A 398 19.34 11.63 -26.73
CA VAL A 398 18.37 12.18 -27.70
C VAL A 398 18.63 13.67 -28.02
N GLY A 399 19.39 14.39 -27.18
CA GLY A 399 19.71 15.81 -27.38
C GLY A 399 20.96 16.05 -28.22
N CYS A 400 22.07 15.32 -27.96
CA CYS A 400 23.35 15.58 -28.61
C CYS A 400 24.01 14.36 -29.29
N GLY A 401 23.37 13.18 -29.21
CA GLY A 401 23.92 11.94 -29.79
C GLY A 401 25.08 11.29 -29.01
N GLY A 402 25.50 11.85 -27.87
CA GLY A 402 26.55 11.30 -27.02
C GLY A 402 26.17 9.97 -26.39
N ALA A 403 27.17 9.07 -26.19
CA ALA A 403 26.93 7.75 -25.60
C ALA A 403 27.26 7.70 -24.09
N ASP A 404 27.91 8.72 -23.55
CA ASP A 404 28.32 8.75 -22.14
C ASP A 404 27.19 9.27 -21.26
N THR A 405 26.53 8.38 -20.54
CA THR A 405 25.34 8.65 -19.73
C THR A 405 25.43 8.02 -18.37
N ASP A 406 24.78 8.66 -17.39
CA ASP A 406 24.54 8.10 -16.05
C ASP A 406 23.10 7.63 -15.93
N THR A 407 22.87 6.45 -15.34
CA THR A 407 21.52 6.01 -14.96
C THR A 407 21.03 6.87 -13.82
N VAL A 408 19.84 7.44 -13.98
CA VAL A 408 19.17 8.28 -12.96
C VAL A 408 17.75 7.82 -12.75
N ARG A 409 17.22 7.94 -11.53
CA ARG A 409 15.79 7.80 -11.28
C ARG A 409 15.08 9.07 -11.70
N LEU A 410 13.97 8.90 -12.41
CA LEU A 410 13.17 10.03 -12.86
C LEU A 410 12.32 10.60 -11.70
N ALA A 411 12.05 11.90 -11.78
CA ALA A 411 11.09 12.54 -10.89
C ALA A 411 9.71 11.89 -11.02
N ARG A 412 9.01 11.74 -9.91
CA ARG A 412 7.64 11.18 -9.89
C ARG A 412 6.56 12.24 -10.00
N ARG A 413 6.92 13.47 -10.27
CA ARG A 413 6.00 14.60 -10.42
C ARG A 413 6.36 15.37 -11.68
N GLY A 414 5.32 15.93 -12.33
CA GLY A 414 5.50 16.71 -13.53
C GLY A 414 4.22 17.41 -13.93
N ARG A 415 4.23 17.97 -15.15
CA ARG A 415 3.08 18.68 -15.73
C ARG A 415 2.68 18.07 -17.06
N VAL A 416 1.37 18.06 -17.31
CA VAL A 416 0.79 17.65 -18.58
C VAL A 416 1.19 18.65 -19.66
N GLU A 417 1.94 18.19 -20.65
CA GLU A 417 2.27 18.97 -21.85
C GLU A 417 1.18 18.85 -22.92
N THR A 418 0.74 17.63 -23.16
CA THR A 418 -0.39 17.32 -24.06
C THR A 418 -0.96 15.94 -23.72
N PHE A 419 -2.17 15.66 -24.19
CA PHE A 419 -2.80 14.37 -23.97
C PHE A 419 -3.83 14.04 -25.06
N VAL A 420 -4.21 12.76 -25.11
CA VAL A 420 -5.36 12.26 -25.88
C VAL A 420 -6.10 11.26 -25.01
N VAL A 421 -7.42 11.24 -25.07
CA VAL A 421 -8.26 10.27 -24.37
C VAL A 421 -8.87 9.30 -25.38
N ASN A 422 -8.42 8.05 -25.34
CA ASN A 422 -8.96 6.99 -26.18
C ASN A 422 -10.25 6.45 -25.56
N GLN A 423 -11.36 6.64 -26.25
CA GLN A 423 -12.69 6.21 -25.81
C GLN A 423 -12.94 4.70 -26.02
N THR A 424 -12.13 4.06 -26.87
CA THR A 424 -12.26 2.63 -27.19
C THR A 424 -10.88 1.99 -27.18
N MET A 425 -10.71 0.96 -26.34
CA MET A 425 -9.47 0.21 -26.24
C MET A 425 -9.74 -1.29 -26.33
N PRO A 426 -8.87 -2.05 -27.01
CA PRO A 426 -8.97 -3.49 -26.98
C PRO A 426 -8.59 -4.04 -25.59
N PRO A 427 -9.15 -5.16 -25.14
CA PRO A 427 -8.65 -5.89 -23.97
C PRO A 427 -7.13 -6.16 -24.10
N PRO A 428 -6.36 -6.11 -23.02
CA PRO A 428 -6.75 -5.97 -21.61
C PRO A 428 -6.88 -4.53 -21.10
N PHE A 429 -6.77 -3.54 -21.99
CA PHE A 429 -6.83 -2.14 -21.58
C PHE A 429 -8.28 -1.70 -21.30
N GLN A 430 -8.42 -0.83 -20.31
CA GLN A 430 -9.71 -0.22 -19.99
C GLN A 430 -9.87 1.12 -20.71
N ALA A 431 -11.08 1.41 -21.17
CA ALA A 431 -11.45 2.72 -21.72
C ALA A 431 -12.42 3.43 -20.74
N PRO A 432 -12.42 4.78 -20.67
CA PRO A 432 -11.55 5.70 -21.43
C PRO A 432 -10.11 5.65 -20.94
N LEU A 433 -9.13 5.73 -21.86
CA LEU A 433 -7.72 5.65 -21.53
C LEU A 433 -6.98 6.93 -21.95
N PRO A 434 -6.59 7.80 -21.01
CA PRO A 434 -5.72 8.93 -21.29
C PRO A 434 -4.30 8.45 -21.64
N LEU A 435 -3.71 8.97 -22.70
CA LEU A 435 -2.29 8.91 -23.02
C LEU A 435 -1.71 10.32 -22.90
N ILE A 436 -0.77 10.49 -22.00
CA ILE A 436 -0.34 11.81 -21.52
C ILE A 436 1.15 11.99 -21.77
N VAL A 437 1.54 13.06 -22.41
CA VAL A 437 2.93 13.52 -22.47
C VAL A 437 3.17 14.45 -21.29
N ILE A 438 4.20 14.19 -20.51
CA ILE A 438 4.47 14.83 -19.25
C ILE A 438 5.90 15.37 -19.24
N ASP A 439 6.05 16.64 -18.89
CA ASP A 439 7.33 17.23 -18.52
C ASP A 439 7.55 17.01 -17.02
N LEU A 440 8.52 16.17 -16.66
CA LEU A 440 8.86 15.87 -15.29
C LEU A 440 9.68 16.99 -14.64
N ASP A 441 9.63 17.08 -13.32
CA ASP A 441 10.29 18.14 -12.54
C ASP A 441 11.83 18.10 -12.67
N ASP A 442 12.42 16.98 -13.10
CA ASP A 442 13.86 16.80 -13.39
C ASP A 442 14.27 17.14 -14.82
N GLY A 443 13.32 17.54 -15.66
CA GLY A 443 13.51 17.89 -17.06
C GLY A 443 13.39 16.74 -18.05
N ALA A 444 13.08 15.52 -17.60
CA ALA A 444 12.75 14.43 -18.50
C ALA A 444 11.34 14.61 -19.09
N ARG A 445 11.13 14.11 -20.31
CA ARG A 445 9.81 14.04 -20.94
C ARG A 445 9.42 12.60 -21.15
N VAL A 446 8.23 12.22 -20.66
CA VAL A 446 7.72 10.85 -20.77
C VAL A 446 6.32 10.85 -21.37
N MET A 447 5.96 9.74 -22.03
CA MET A 447 4.58 9.48 -22.43
C MET A 447 4.06 8.26 -21.66
N LEU A 448 3.03 8.45 -20.86
CA LEU A 448 2.46 7.41 -19.98
C LEU A 448 0.94 7.36 -20.11
N GLN A 449 0.38 6.25 -19.67
CA GLN A 449 -1.06 6.15 -19.47
C GLN A 449 -1.46 6.99 -18.25
N GLY A 450 -2.64 7.63 -18.33
CA GLY A 450 -3.31 8.18 -17.18
C GLY A 450 -4.24 7.19 -16.49
N SER A 451 -4.86 7.61 -15.42
CA SER A 451 -5.95 6.86 -14.79
C SER A 451 -7.26 7.08 -15.54
N PRO A 452 -8.11 6.06 -15.73
CA PRO A 452 -9.45 6.24 -16.26
C PRO A 452 -10.30 7.24 -15.45
N VAL A 453 -10.04 7.37 -14.15
CA VAL A 453 -10.71 8.32 -13.25
C VAL A 453 -10.50 9.78 -13.67
N ASP A 454 -9.34 10.09 -14.27
CA ASP A 454 -8.96 11.45 -14.66
C ASP A 454 -9.36 11.78 -16.12
N ALA A 455 -9.91 10.82 -16.86
CA ALA A 455 -10.14 10.95 -18.32
C ALA A 455 -11.00 12.16 -18.71
N ASP A 456 -12.01 12.50 -17.91
CA ASP A 456 -12.93 13.61 -18.18
C ASP A 456 -12.48 14.95 -17.58
N THR A 457 -11.41 14.95 -16.78
CA THR A 457 -11.01 16.11 -15.97
C THR A 457 -9.59 16.58 -16.19
N ILE A 458 -8.79 15.82 -16.95
CA ILE A 458 -7.39 16.16 -17.22
C ILE A 458 -7.28 17.32 -18.18
N GLU A 459 -6.39 18.27 -17.87
CA GLU A 459 -6.12 19.45 -18.68
C GLU A 459 -4.62 19.64 -18.89
N ILE A 460 -4.26 20.37 -19.99
CA ILE A 460 -2.87 20.77 -20.22
C ILE A 460 -2.41 21.70 -19.10
N GLY A 461 -1.22 21.44 -18.58
CA GLY A 461 -0.65 22.17 -17.45
C GLY A 461 -0.99 21.61 -16.07
N ASP A 462 -1.91 20.66 -15.98
CA ASP A 462 -2.20 19.96 -14.72
C ASP A 462 -0.93 19.33 -14.12
N VAL A 463 -0.86 19.37 -12.81
CA VAL A 463 0.18 18.65 -12.06
C VAL A 463 -0.24 17.21 -11.93
N VAL A 464 0.66 16.31 -12.30
CA VAL A 464 0.47 14.87 -12.18
C VAL A 464 1.55 14.25 -11.33
N GLU A 465 1.18 13.17 -10.64
CA GLU A 465 2.08 12.30 -9.90
C GLU A 465 2.14 10.93 -10.58
N LEU A 466 3.36 10.40 -10.74
CA LEU A 466 3.59 9.08 -11.31
C LEU A 466 3.50 8.02 -10.21
N ARG A 467 2.48 7.18 -10.30
CA ARG A 467 2.27 6.08 -9.35
C ARG A 467 2.40 4.73 -10.02
N LEU A 468 2.97 3.77 -9.30
CA LEU A 468 3.03 2.40 -9.75
C LEU A 468 1.62 1.84 -9.90
N ARG A 469 1.35 1.23 -11.05
CA ARG A 469 0.05 0.64 -11.38
C ARG A 469 0.22 -0.68 -12.13
N ARG A 470 -0.79 -1.53 -12.04
CA ARG A 470 -0.89 -2.74 -12.83
C ARG A 470 -1.48 -2.41 -14.21
N TYR A 471 -0.67 -2.41 -15.24
CA TYR A 471 -1.09 -2.08 -16.61
C TYR A 471 -2.04 -3.10 -17.19
N ALA A 472 -1.76 -4.39 -16.96
CA ALA A 472 -2.51 -5.50 -17.48
C ALA A 472 -2.24 -6.77 -16.66
N VAL A 473 -3.07 -7.78 -16.86
CA VAL A 473 -2.78 -9.17 -16.44
C VAL A 473 -2.78 -10.01 -17.71
N GLU A 474 -1.63 -10.58 -18.06
CA GLU A 474 -1.47 -11.39 -19.26
C GLU A 474 -1.12 -12.82 -18.86
N ARG A 475 -1.94 -13.79 -19.24
CA ARG A 475 -1.76 -15.20 -18.88
C ARG A 475 -1.51 -15.40 -17.38
N HIS A 476 -2.29 -14.70 -16.55
CA HIS A 476 -2.17 -14.67 -15.08
C HIS A 476 -0.91 -13.98 -14.53
N ILE A 477 -0.12 -13.32 -15.38
CA ILE A 477 1.06 -12.56 -14.96
C ILE A 477 0.71 -11.08 -14.91
N PRO A 478 0.75 -10.41 -13.74
CA PRO A 478 0.55 -8.98 -13.65
C PRO A 478 1.76 -8.21 -14.22
N VAL A 479 1.49 -7.21 -15.04
CA VAL A 479 2.49 -6.32 -15.63
C VAL A 479 2.36 -4.95 -14.97
N TYR A 480 3.44 -4.47 -14.38
CA TYR A 480 3.48 -3.21 -13.65
C TYR A 480 4.23 -2.12 -14.43
N GLY A 481 3.85 -0.87 -14.20
CA GLY A 481 4.50 0.32 -14.71
C GLY A 481 3.90 1.57 -14.06
N TYR A 482 4.35 2.75 -14.48
CA TYR A 482 3.85 4.00 -13.92
C TYR A 482 2.74 4.59 -14.76
N LYS A 483 1.68 5.04 -14.09
CA LYS A 483 0.63 5.88 -14.67
C LYS A 483 0.67 7.27 -14.05
N ALA A 484 0.24 8.24 -14.83
CA ALA A 484 0.08 9.61 -14.37
C ALA A 484 -1.30 9.78 -13.72
N LEU A 485 -1.33 10.25 -12.49
CA LEU A 485 -2.54 10.59 -11.76
C LEU A 485 -2.56 12.08 -11.51
N ARG A 486 -3.69 12.71 -11.78
CA ARG A 486 -3.90 14.14 -11.52
C ARG A 486 -3.85 14.42 -10.01
N VAL A 487 -3.16 15.50 -9.63
CA VAL A 487 -3.12 15.98 -8.24
C VAL A 487 -4.24 17.01 -8.05
N PRO A 488 -5.31 16.71 -7.32
CA PRO A 488 -6.42 17.63 -7.11
C PRO A 488 -5.98 18.92 -6.40
N GLY A 489 -6.57 20.05 -6.78
CA GLY A 489 -6.40 21.32 -6.08
C GLY A 489 -5.11 22.10 -6.39
N VAL A 490 -4.24 21.58 -7.25
CA VAL A 490 -3.06 22.30 -7.74
C VAL A 490 -3.40 22.88 -9.11
N ALA A 491 -3.70 24.20 -9.16
CA ALA A 491 -4.04 24.88 -10.41
C ALA A 491 -2.89 24.81 -11.42
N ALA A 492 -3.22 24.72 -12.72
CA ALA A 492 -2.29 24.89 -13.82
C ALA A 492 -1.62 26.26 -13.68
N GLY A 493 -0.39 26.28 -13.16
CA GLY A 493 0.42 27.51 -13.10
C GLY A 493 0.76 27.92 -14.53
N GLY A 494 0.22 29.05 -14.99
CA GLY A 494 0.44 29.55 -16.34
C GLY A 494 1.93 29.61 -16.65
N ARG A 495 2.34 29.01 -17.76
CA ARG A 495 3.64 29.31 -18.39
C ARG A 495 3.66 30.80 -18.70
N ALA A 496 4.60 31.57 -18.17
CA ALA A 496 4.94 32.86 -18.68
C ALA A 496 5.30 32.67 -20.20
N GLY A 497 4.46 33.18 -21.08
CA GLY A 497 4.64 33.01 -22.52
C GLY A 497 6.00 33.60 -22.93
N ALA A 498 6.87 32.77 -23.46
CA ALA A 498 8.00 33.22 -24.25
C ALA A 498 7.40 33.86 -25.52
N GLY A 499 7.26 35.18 -25.50
CA GLY A 499 6.81 35.94 -26.66
C GLY A 499 7.78 35.72 -27.84
N VAL A 500 7.31 35.03 -28.84
CA VAL A 500 7.95 35.07 -30.16
C VAL A 500 7.69 36.44 -30.74
N GLY A 501 8.70 37.32 -30.65
CA GLY A 501 8.69 38.61 -31.30
C GLY A 501 8.68 38.40 -32.83
N THR A 502 7.55 38.59 -33.47
CA THR A 502 7.46 38.76 -34.91
C THR A 502 7.98 40.15 -35.26
N GLY A 503 9.26 40.22 -35.61
CA GLY A 503 9.83 41.40 -36.27
C GLY A 503 9.22 41.54 -37.67
N ALA A 504 8.33 42.49 -37.81
CA ALA A 504 7.91 42.99 -39.12
C ALA A 504 8.93 44.02 -39.60
N GLU A 505 9.85 43.63 -40.48
CA GLU A 505 10.57 44.58 -41.32
C GLU A 505 9.75 44.88 -42.59
N GLY A 506 9.24 46.09 -42.61
CA GLY A 506 8.76 46.69 -43.84
C GLY A 506 9.92 47.16 -44.70
N SER A 507 9.92 46.84 -45.96
CA SER A 507 10.62 47.61 -47.00
C SER A 507 9.73 47.73 -48.17
N GLY A 508 9.39 48.98 -48.48
CA GLY A 508 8.76 49.35 -49.70
C GLY A 508 9.74 49.32 -50.87
N ARG A 509 9.28 48.86 -51.94
CA ARG A 509 9.23 49.43 -53.30
C ARG A 509 8.57 48.46 -54.25
#